data_1ebca0ac820dea3e217fa0c630f2e228
#
_entry.id   1ebca0ac820dea3e217fa0c630f2e228
#
_cell.length_a   1.000
_cell.length_b   1.000
_cell.length_c   1.000
_cell.angle_alpha   90.00
_cell.angle_beta   90.00
_cell.angle_gamma   90.00
#
_symmetry.space_group_name_H-M   'P 1'
#
loop_
_entity.id
_entity.type
_entity.pdbx_description
1 polymer ?
#
loop_
_entity_poly.entity_id
_entity_poly.type
_entity_poly.pdbx_seq_one_letter_code
_entity_poly.pdbx_strand_id
1 'polypeptide(L)' 'KLALPKLKKGMKWYKVCDSTLKEPFYDTPVLCENQQYADVSPQSVYILIGR' A
#
# COMPACT_ATOMS: atom_id res chain seq x y z
N LYS A 1 6.65 10.92 -2.24
CA LYS A 1 5.61 10.48 -1.31
C LYS A 1 4.23 10.87 -1.80
N LEU A 2 3.31 9.93 -1.71
CA LEU A 2 1.91 10.17 -2.02
C LEU A 2 1.09 10.14 -0.75
N ALA A 3 0.28 11.18 -0.53
CA ALA A 3 -0.62 11.21 0.61
C ALA A 3 -1.76 10.21 0.38
N LEU A 4 -2.05 9.39 1.39
CA LEU A 4 -3.15 8.43 1.32
C LEU A 4 -4.43 9.07 1.83
N PRO A 5 -5.59 8.81 1.18
CA PRO A 5 -6.87 9.29 1.69
C PRO A 5 -7.15 8.74 3.09
N LYS A 6 -7.87 9.53 3.87
CA LYS A 6 -8.27 9.12 5.21
C LYS A 6 -9.39 8.10 5.12
N LEU A 7 -9.23 6.98 5.82
CA LEU A 7 -10.24 5.94 5.86
C LEU A 7 -11.17 6.11 7.05
N LYS A 8 -12.30 5.40 7.05
CA LYS A 8 -13.22 5.38 8.18
C LYS A 8 -12.53 4.77 9.40
N LYS A 9 -13.04 5.12 10.57
CA LYS A 9 -12.54 4.59 11.84
C LYS A 9 -12.53 3.06 11.82
N GLY A 10 -11.42 2.47 12.25
CA GLY A 10 -11.26 1.02 12.28
C GLY A 10 -10.72 0.43 10.98
N MET A 11 -10.59 1.23 9.92
CA MET A 11 -10.03 0.78 8.66
C MET A 11 -8.58 1.22 8.54
N LYS A 12 -7.78 0.40 7.83
CA LYS A 12 -6.36 0.69 7.61
C LYS A 12 -5.99 0.33 6.18
N TRP A 13 -4.89 0.91 5.71
CA TRP A 13 -4.34 0.61 4.41
C TRP A 13 -3.47 -0.62 4.45
N TYR A 14 -3.65 -1.50 3.45
CA TYR A 14 -2.86 -2.72 3.27
C TYR A 14 -2.31 -2.74 1.85
N LYS A 15 -1.09 -3.22 1.70
CA LYS A 15 -0.46 -3.36 0.39
C LYS A 15 -0.75 -4.76 -0.16
N VAL A 16 -1.20 -4.82 -1.41
CA VAL A 16 -1.47 -6.10 -2.10
C VAL A 16 -0.57 -6.31 -3.30
N CYS A 17 0.10 -5.27 -3.77
CA CYS A 17 1.03 -5.37 -4.91
C CYS A 17 2.15 -4.34 -4.75
N ASP A 18 3.37 -4.76 -5.05
CA ASP A 18 4.54 -3.89 -5.07
C ASP A 18 5.43 -4.36 -6.22
N SER A 19 5.41 -3.62 -7.32
CA SER A 19 6.14 -4.01 -8.54
C SER A 19 7.66 -3.96 -8.40
N THR A 20 8.18 -3.41 -7.30
CA THR A 20 9.62 -3.40 -7.04
C THR A 20 10.13 -4.74 -6.51
N LEU A 21 9.23 -5.63 -6.12
CA LEU A 21 9.57 -6.94 -5.58
C LEU A 21 9.67 -7.98 -6.69
N LYS A 22 10.44 -9.03 -6.44
CA LYS A 22 10.57 -10.15 -7.37
C LYS A 22 9.24 -10.84 -7.61
N GLU A 23 8.45 -11.01 -6.54
CA GLU A 23 7.08 -11.49 -6.62
C GLU A 23 6.16 -10.35 -6.19
N PRO A 24 5.64 -9.58 -7.16
CA PRO A 24 4.97 -8.31 -6.85
C PRO A 24 3.63 -8.45 -6.13
N PHE A 25 2.94 -9.57 -6.29
CA PHE A 25 1.65 -9.77 -5.62
C PHE A 25 1.83 -10.53 -4.32
N TYR A 26 1.19 -10.03 -3.26
CA TYR A 26 1.20 -10.68 -1.96
C TYR A 26 0.07 -11.70 -1.87
N ASP A 27 0.34 -12.86 -1.30
CA ASP A 27 -0.70 -13.87 -1.03
C ASP A 27 -1.72 -13.32 -0.03
N THR A 28 -1.25 -12.55 0.94
CA THR A 28 -2.09 -11.92 1.96
C THR A 28 -1.75 -10.45 2.01
N PRO A 29 -2.75 -9.53 2.06
CA PRO A 29 -2.46 -8.12 2.19
C PRO A 29 -1.61 -7.82 3.42
N VAL A 30 -0.63 -6.94 3.26
CA VAL A 30 0.32 -6.57 4.32
C VAL A 30 0.00 -5.17 4.82
N LEU A 31 -0.16 -5.04 6.14
CA LEU A 31 -0.44 -3.75 6.76
C LEU A 31 0.67 -2.74 6.41
N CYS A 32 0.27 -1.58 5.91
CA CYS A 32 1.22 -0.51 5.62
C CYS A 32 1.77 0.06 6.93
N GLU A 33 3.09 0.22 7.01
CA GLU A 33 3.73 0.80 8.20
C GLU A 33 3.27 2.24 8.40
N ASN A 34 3.18 3.01 7.31
CA ASN A 34 2.71 4.38 7.36
C ASN A 34 1.32 4.42 6.73
N GLN A 35 0.34 4.86 7.50
CA GLN A 35 -1.05 4.95 7.07
C GLN A 35 -1.40 6.30 6.43
N GLN A 36 -0.47 7.24 6.41
CA GLN A 36 -0.69 8.60 5.90
C GLN A 36 -0.04 8.82 4.53
N TYR A 37 1.04 8.13 4.25
CA TYR A 37 1.81 8.30 3.02
C TYR A 37 2.22 6.96 2.45
N ALA A 38 2.37 6.92 1.13
CA ALA A 38 3.02 5.80 0.45
C ALA A 38 4.26 6.32 -0.28
N ASP A 39 5.41 5.69 -0.04
CA ASP A 39 6.64 5.98 -0.78
C ASP A 39 6.69 5.07 -1.99
N VAL A 40 6.39 5.63 -3.16
CA VAL A 40 6.37 4.87 -4.41
C VAL A 40 7.62 5.22 -5.20
N SER A 41 8.44 4.22 -5.52
CA SER A 41 9.64 4.41 -6.32
C SER A 41 9.28 4.83 -7.75
N PRO A 42 10.15 5.60 -8.44
CA PRO A 42 9.90 5.92 -9.85
C PRO A 42 9.72 4.65 -10.68
N GLN A 43 8.80 4.70 -11.64
CA GLN A 43 8.52 3.59 -12.56
C GLN A 43 8.07 2.30 -11.85
N SER A 44 7.40 2.45 -10.71
CA SER A 44 6.85 1.31 -9.97
C SER A 44 5.35 1.46 -9.79
N VAL A 45 4.70 0.36 -9.45
CA VAL A 45 3.25 0.31 -9.20
C VAL A 45 3.01 -0.33 -7.84
N TYR A 46 2.22 0.34 -7.02
CA TYR A 46 1.75 -0.19 -5.74
C TYR A 46 0.23 -0.24 -5.78
N ILE A 47 -0.34 -1.33 -5.30
CA ILE A 47 -1.80 -1.45 -5.15
C ILE A 47 -2.09 -1.58 -3.67
N LEU A 48 -2.92 -0.68 -3.16
CA LEU A 48 -3.29 -0.64 -1.76
C LEU A 48 -4.80 -0.82 -1.63
N ILE A 49 -5.22 -1.47 -0.57
CA ILE A 49 -6.65 -1.59 -0.23
C ILE A 49 -6.87 -1.05 1.18
N GLY A 50 -8.01 -0.40 1.39
CA GLY A 50 -8.44 0.07 2.70
C GLY A 50 -9.53 -0.84 3.25
N ARG A 51 -9.30 -1.38 4.46
CA ARG A 51 -10.31 -2.21 5.09
C ARG A 51 -10.20 -2.28 6.60
#